data_75eb1f1fcbaf0314757bc3164eced7cf
#
_entry.id   75eb1f1fcbaf0314757bc3164eced7cf
#
_cell.length_a   1.000
_cell.length_b   1.000
_cell.length_c   1.000
_cell.angle_alpha   90.00
_cell.angle_beta   90.00
_cell.angle_gamma   90.00
#
_symmetry.space_group_name_H-M   'P 1'
#
loop_
_entity.id
_entity.type
_entity.pdbx_description
1 polymer ?
#
loop_
_entity_poly.entity_id
_entity_poly.type
_entity_poly.pdbx_seq_one_letter_code
_entity_poly.pdbx_strand_id
1 'polypeptide(L)'
;MSVNNKNFFELCNDVLDELYYEQVESFDELDELTEGRKVKKMLNRALVTICNNENENWQFKEVDEPIILVAGQEHYNRPNGYIRWIKRHNENYVLNYIEDSKWVPEESTGTPVSYWMDGERIRLFPIPDKTAENMQLDVHLLTNNYATDCMGVGKLEMECECDVPIIPNKHRQILIWRVCADWRANDADAKSQYYDRKYREAYRAMKVDCLQTEDYPSGLNIDDTPISYKDIMLDIFKNPYTIRRKS
;
A
#
# COMPACT_ATOMS: atom_id res chain seq x y z
N MET A 1 4.43 3.02 27.85
CA MET A 1 5.54 2.44 27.08
C MET A 1 5.51 3.11 25.73
N SER A 2 6.52 3.89 25.35
CA SER A 2 6.61 4.44 24.01
C SER A 2 6.78 3.25 23.06
N VAL A 3 5.86 3.09 22.14
CA VAL A 3 5.99 2.11 21.06
C VAL A 3 7.20 2.59 20.25
N ASN A 4 8.33 1.90 20.41
CA ASN A 4 9.56 2.25 19.71
C ASN A 4 9.31 2.06 18.20
N ASN A 5 9.11 3.15 17.49
CA ASN A 5 8.76 3.14 16.06
C ASN A 5 10.07 2.91 15.29
N LYS A 6 10.43 1.62 15.06
CA LYS A 6 11.70 1.25 14.43
C LYS A 6 11.88 1.95 13.09
N ASN A 7 12.93 2.76 13.00
CA ASN A 7 13.36 3.44 11.79
C ASN A 7 14.31 2.57 10.95
N PHE A 8 14.78 3.07 9.84
CA PHE A 8 15.65 2.33 8.91
C PHE A 8 16.98 1.92 9.56
N PHE A 9 17.60 2.82 10.34
CA PHE A 9 18.84 2.54 11.04
C PHE A 9 18.69 1.41 12.06
N GLU A 10 17.65 1.49 12.89
CA GLU A 10 17.35 0.44 13.88
C GLU A 10 17.07 -0.91 13.24
N LEU A 11 16.35 -0.93 12.08
CA LEU A 11 16.11 -2.16 11.32
C LEU A 11 17.41 -2.75 10.77
N CYS A 12 18.34 -1.90 10.30
CA CYS A 12 19.64 -2.37 9.84
C CYS A 12 20.45 -3.03 10.97
N ASN A 13 20.50 -2.39 12.13
CA ASN A 13 21.19 -2.92 13.31
C ASN A 13 20.57 -4.22 13.82
N ASP A 14 19.23 -4.32 13.83
CA ASP A 14 18.54 -5.55 14.19
C ASP A 14 18.90 -6.71 13.24
N VAL A 15 19.05 -6.45 11.93
CA VAL A 15 19.46 -7.48 10.97
C VAL A 15 20.92 -7.87 11.20
N LEU A 16 21.81 -6.92 11.46
CA LEU A 16 23.22 -7.21 11.76
C LEU A 16 23.35 -8.10 13.00
N ASP A 17 22.62 -7.77 14.08
CA ASP A 17 22.59 -8.54 15.31
C ASP A 17 22.10 -9.99 15.09
N GLU A 18 20.99 -10.18 14.37
CA GLU A 18 20.45 -11.50 14.06
C GLU A 18 21.40 -12.34 13.18
N LEU A 19 22.22 -11.68 12.38
CA LEU A 19 23.25 -12.34 11.56
C LEU A 19 24.58 -12.53 12.28
N TYR A 20 24.68 -12.10 13.55
CA TYR A 20 25.89 -12.15 14.38
C TYR A 20 27.03 -11.24 13.90
N TYR A 21 26.70 -10.13 13.27
CA TYR A 21 27.63 -9.03 13.03
C TYR A 21 27.55 -8.00 14.14
N GLU A 22 28.61 -7.20 14.30
CA GLU A 22 28.60 -6.06 15.23
C GLU A 22 27.60 -4.99 14.76
N GLN A 23 26.85 -4.45 15.69
CA GLN A 23 26.01 -3.28 15.44
C GLN A 23 26.89 -2.05 15.27
N VAL A 24 26.41 -1.11 14.48
CA VAL A 24 27.10 0.16 14.22
C VAL A 24 26.49 1.29 15.03
N GLU A 25 27.29 2.29 15.37
CA GLU A 25 26.85 3.42 16.19
C GLU A 25 26.24 4.56 15.36
N SER A 26 26.52 4.62 14.06
CA SER A 26 26.00 5.63 13.17
C SER A 26 25.54 5.08 11.81
N PHE A 27 24.67 5.83 11.16
CA PHE A 27 24.15 5.44 9.83
C PHE A 27 25.23 5.47 8.74
N ASP A 28 26.22 6.36 8.88
CA ASP A 28 27.34 6.49 7.93
C ASP A 28 28.25 5.26 7.97
N GLU A 29 28.44 4.64 9.15
CA GLU A 29 29.22 3.40 9.28
C GLU A 29 28.58 2.25 8.50
N LEU A 30 27.25 2.20 8.34
CA LEU A 30 26.60 1.21 7.48
C LEU A 30 27.07 1.29 6.03
N ASP A 31 27.40 2.51 5.55
CA ASP A 31 27.88 2.70 4.18
C ASP A 31 29.36 2.37 4.01
N GLU A 32 30.11 2.36 5.09
CA GLU A 32 31.51 1.92 5.09
C GLU A 32 31.63 0.39 5.10
N LEU A 33 30.68 -0.30 5.75
CA LEU A 33 30.66 -1.76 5.84
C LEU A 33 30.01 -2.40 4.60
N THR A 34 30.64 -3.44 4.07
CA THR A 34 30.06 -4.24 2.97
C THR A 34 28.74 -4.88 3.34
N GLU A 35 28.68 -5.43 4.55
CA GLU A 35 27.49 -6.05 5.14
C GLU A 35 26.41 -5.02 5.34
N GLY A 36 26.72 -3.83 5.87
CA GLY A 36 25.77 -2.74 6.08
C GLY A 36 25.09 -2.30 4.79
N ARG A 37 25.88 -2.03 3.73
CA ARG A 37 25.33 -1.70 2.39
C ARG A 37 24.43 -2.81 1.83
N LYS A 38 24.80 -4.07 2.05
CA LYS A 38 24.01 -5.21 1.60
C LYS A 38 22.70 -5.31 2.37
N VAL A 39 22.71 -5.12 3.69
CA VAL A 39 21.52 -5.12 4.56
C VAL A 39 20.54 -4.01 4.14
N LYS A 40 21.02 -2.76 3.93
CA LYS A 40 20.19 -1.63 3.44
C LYS A 40 19.44 -2.01 2.15
N LYS A 41 20.13 -2.57 1.17
CA LYS A 41 19.52 -3.02 -0.11
C LYS A 41 18.52 -4.15 0.09
N MET A 42 18.84 -5.11 0.93
CA MET A 42 17.96 -6.26 1.17
C MET A 42 16.70 -5.88 1.93
N LEU A 43 16.78 -4.93 2.90
CA LEU A 43 15.60 -4.39 3.59
C LEU A 43 14.66 -3.69 2.63
N ASN A 44 15.17 -2.81 1.76
CA ASN A 44 14.34 -2.16 0.74
C ASN A 44 13.71 -3.18 -0.22
N ARG A 45 14.49 -4.17 -0.69
CA ARG A 45 13.95 -5.23 -1.54
C ARG A 45 12.87 -6.07 -0.85
N ALA A 46 13.08 -6.43 0.42
CA ALA A 46 12.10 -7.16 1.22
C ALA A 46 10.81 -6.34 1.38
N LEU A 47 10.93 -5.05 1.69
CA LEU A 47 9.82 -4.11 1.84
C LEU A 47 8.99 -4.03 0.56
N VAL A 48 9.62 -3.78 -0.58
CA VAL A 48 8.96 -3.75 -1.89
C VAL A 48 8.28 -5.09 -2.21
N THR A 49 8.96 -6.21 -1.97
CA THR A 49 8.41 -7.55 -2.25
C THR A 49 7.17 -7.84 -1.41
N ILE A 50 7.17 -7.47 -0.12
CA ILE A 50 6.04 -7.69 0.78
C ILE A 50 4.86 -6.78 0.40
N CYS A 51 5.13 -5.50 0.11
CA CYS A 51 4.10 -4.52 -0.20
C CYS A 51 3.48 -4.68 -1.59
N ASN A 52 4.20 -5.28 -2.55
CA ASN A 52 3.74 -5.51 -3.94
C ASN A 52 3.27 -6.93 -4.22
N ASN A 53 2.99 -7.72 -3.20
CA ASN A 53 2.37 -9.01 -3.44
C ASN A 53 0.99 -8.79 -4.06
N GLU A 54 0.84 -9.15 -5.34
CA GLU A 54 -0.36 -8.90 -6.16
C GLU A 54 -1.65 -9.53 -5.58
N ASN A 55 -1.49 -10.52 -4.72
CA ASN A 55 -2.63 -11.20 -4.09
C ASN A 55 -3.06 -10.57 -2.75
N GLU A 56 -2.41 -9.48 -2.34
CA GLU A 56 -2.60 -8.92 -1.01
C GLU A 56 -2.97 -7.44 -1.07
N ASN A 57 -4.20 -7.13 -0.69
CA ASN A 57 -4.66 -5.74 -0.52
C ASN A 57 -4.36 -5.27 0.90
N TRP A 58 -3.21 -4.64 1.10
CA TRP A 58 -2.78 -4.15 2.39
C TRP A 58 -3.51 -2.87 2.79
N GLN A 59 -4.23 -2.86 3.91
CA GLN A 59 -4.92 -1.68 4.45
C GLN A 59 -3.96 -0.50 4.70
N PHE A 60 -2.72 -0.77 5.11
CA PHE A 60 -1.73 0.27 5.37
C PHE A 60 -1.21 0.97 4.10
N LYS A 61 -1.54 0.47 2.91
CA LYS A 61 -1.29 1.16 1.63
C LYS A 61 -2.43 2.08 1.22
N GLU A 62 -3.56 2.02 1.89
CA GLU A 62 -4.68 2.88 1.59
C GLU A 62 -4.49 4.24 2.22
N VAL A 63 -4.60 5.26 1.39
CA VAL A 63 -4.50 6.65 1.81
C VAL A 63 -5.58 7.48 1.11
N ASP A 64 -6.04 8.51 1.80
CA ASP A 64 -6.91 9.52 1.23
C ASP A 64 -6.10 10.79 1.01
N GLU A 65 -6.03 11.27 -0.24
CA GLU A 65 -5.38 12.53 -0.58
C GLU A 65 -6.42 13.57 -0.99
N PRO A 66 -6.41 14.77 -0.41
CA PRO A 66 -7.37 15.80 -0.71
C PRO A 66 -7.03 16.52 -2.02
N ILE A 67 -8.04 16.78 -2.85
CA ILE A 67 -7.99 17.74 -3.96
C ILE A 67 -8.92 18.91 -3.63
N ILE A 68 -8.38 20.11 -3.60
CA ILE A 68 -9.19 21.33 -3.43
C ILE A 68 -9.55 21.87 -4.80
N LEU A 69 -10.85 22.03 -5.06
CA LEU A 69 -11.35 22.50 -6.34
C LEU A 69 -11.11 24.01 -6.53
N VAL A 70 -10.69 24.36 -7.75
CA VAL A 70 -10.50 25.75 -8.17
C VAL A 70 -11.43 26.03 -9.36
N ALA A 71 -12.19 27.11 -9.30
CA ALA A 71 -13.11 27.47 -10.38
C ALA A 71 -12.38 27.64 -11.72
N GLY A 72 -12.86 26.97 -12.78
CA GLY A 72 -12.28 26.97 -14.11
C GLY A 72 -11.09 26.01 -14.29
N GLN A 73 -10.64 25.32 -13.24
CA GLN A 73 -9.56 24.34 -13.34
C GLN A 73 -10.15 22.95 -13.65
N GLU A 74 -9.79 22.40 -14.78
CA GLU A 74 -10.26 21.10 -15.26
C GLU A 74 -9.35 19.96 -14.83
N HIS A 75 -8.02 20.21 -14.78
CA HIS A 75 -6.98 19.20 -14.58
C HIS A 75 -6.30 19.37 -13.21
N TYR A 76 -6.14 18.26 -12.51
CA TYR A 76 -5.45 18.17 -11.21
C TYR A 76 -4.35 17.13 -11.27
N ASN A 77 -3.29 17.30 -10.48
CA ASN A 77 -2.22 16.33 -10.42
C ASN A 77 -2.75 15.01 -9.86
N ARG A 78 -2.35 13.92 -10.50
CA ARG A 78 -2.65 12.58 -10.01
C ARG A 78 -1.76 12.26 -8.82
N PRO A 79 -2.34 11.82 -7.67
CA PRO A 79 -1.56 11.30 -6.56
C PRO A 79 -0.74 10.06 -6.97
N ASN A 80 0.36 9.82 -6.25
CA ASN A 80 1.23 8.67 -6.51
C ASN A 80 0.61 7.36 -6.00
N GLY A 81 -0.15 6.70 -6.84
CA GLY A 81 -0.78 5.43 -6.50
C GLY A 81 -1.85 4.98 -7.47
N TYR A 82 -2.48 3.86 -7.12
CA TYR A 82 -3.63 3.33 -7.84
C TYR A 82 -4.92 3.89 -7.23
N ILE A 83 -5.61 4.79 -7.94
CA ILE A 83 -6.86 5.41 -7.48
C ILE A 83 -7.97 4.36 -7.53
N ARG A 84 -8.63 4.14 -6.39
CA ARG A 84 -9.80 3.27 -6.29
C ARG A 84 -11.09 4.02 -6.57
N TRP A 85 -11.26 5.19 -5.97
CA TRP A 85 -12.40 6.06 -6.17
C TRP A 85 -12.09 7.51 -5.73
N ILE A 86 -12.91 8.43 -6.18
CA ILE A 86 -12.88 9.82 -5.75
C ILE A 86 -14.28 10.18 -5.23
N LYS A 87 -14.37 10.74 -4.05
CA LYS A 87 -15.64 11.20 -3.46
C LYS A 87 -15.59 12.65 -3.06
N ARG A 88 -16.76 13.27 -2.91
CA ARG A 88 -16.88 14.58 -2.28
C ARG A 88 -16.67 14.45 -0.78
N HIS A 89 -15.85 15.35 -0.24
CA HIS A 89 -15.56 15.37 1.19
C HIS A 89 -16.83 15.51 2.01
N ASN A 90 -16.94 14.72 3.08
CA ASN A 90 -18.12 14.67 3.97
C ASN A 90 -19.47 14.30 3.29
N GLU A 91 -19.46 13.85 2.06
CA GLU A 91 -20.63 13.33 1.34
C GLU A 91 -20.45 11.86 0.99
N ASN A 92 -21.55 11.12 0.86
CA ASN A 92 -21.54 9.75 0.33
C ASN A 92 -21.60 9.70 -1.20
N TYR A 93 -21.13 10.78 -1.85
CA TYR A 93 -21.17 10.87 -3.31
C TYR A 93 -19.83 10.53 -3.90
N VAL A 94 -19.77 9.40 -4.60
CA VAL A 94 -18.59 8.94 -5.35
C VAL A 94 -18.72 9.41 -6.80
N LEU A 95 -17.65 10.02 -7.34
CA LEU A 95 -17.60 10.46 -8.72
C LEU A 95 -17.51 9.24 -9.65
N ASN A 96 -18.20 9.30 -10.78
CA ASN A 96 -18.17 8.24 -11.80
C ASN A 96 -16.82 8.25 -12.53
N TYR A 97 -16.14 7.11 -12.57
CA TYR A 97 -14.96 6.94 -13.42
C TYR A 97 -15.37 6.71 -14.88
N ILE A 98 -14.76 7.43 -15.81
CA ILE A 98 -14.97 7.29 -17.25
C ILE A 98 -13.73 6.62 -17.83
N GLU A 99 -13.88 5.37 -18.33
CA GLU A 99 -12.77 4.60 -18.92
C GLU A 99 -12.37 5.09 -20.31
N ASP A 100 -13.34 5.62 -21.09
CA ASP A 100 -13.09 5.97 -22.49
C ASP A 100 -12.63 7.43 -22.63
N SER A 101 -11.33 7.61 -22.85
CA SER A 101 -10.72 8.90 -23.15
C SER A 101 -11.19 9.51 -24.49
N LYS A 102 -11.93 8.75 -25.31
CA LYS A 102 -12.49 9.22 -26.58
C LYS A 102 -13.81 9.98 -26.41
N TRP A 103 -14.47 9.81 -25.25
CA TRP A 103 -15.66 10.58 -24.95
C TRP A 103 -15.25 11.91 -24.34
N VAL A 104 -15.24 12.95 -25.17
CA VAL A 104 -15.07 14.33 -24.70
C VAL A 104 -16.46 14.88 -24.45
N PRO A 105 -16.88 15.08 -23.19
CA PRO A 105 -18.16 15.71 -22.91
C PRO A 105 -18.16 17.16 -23.46
N GLU A 106 -19.33 17.66 -23.85
CA GLU A 106 -19.49 19.07 -24.17
C GLU A 106 -18.99 19.94 -22.99
N GLU A 107 -18.35 21.07 -23.29
CA GLU A 107 -17.87 21.98 -22.27
C GLU A 107 -19.03 22.37 -21.34
N SER A 108 -18.95 21.96 -20.10
CA SER A 108 -19.94 22.20 -19.07
C SER A 108 -19.23 22.59 -17.78
N THR A 109 -19.80 23.57 -17.08
CA THR A 109 -19.29 24.02 -15.78
C THR A 109 -20.28 23.70 -14.68
N GLY A 110 -19.79 23.39 -13.49
CA GLY A 110 -20.60 23.03 -12.33
C GLY A 110 -19.84 22.23 -11.29
N THR A 111 -20.58 21.57 -10.42
CA THR A 111 -19.98 20.64 -9.43
C THR A 111 -19.61 19.33 -10.12
N PRO A 112 -18.35 18.86 -10.04
CA PRO A 112 -17.91 17.63 -10.67
C PRO A 112 -18.71 16.41 -10.23
N VAL A 113 -19.08 15.56 -11.20
CA VAL A 113 -19.79 14.29 -10.99
C VAL A 113 -19.05 13.09 -11.56
N SER A 114 -18.06 13.35 -12.42
CA SER A 114 -17.27 12.31 -13.09
C SER A 114 -15.81 12.74 -13.19
N TYR A 115 -14.95 11.75 -13.40
CA TYR A 115 -13.53 11.96 -13.65
C TYR A 115 -12.96 10.91 -14.58
N TRP A 116 -11.83 11.21 -15.22
CA TRP A 116 -11.02 10.25 -15.94
C TRP A 116 -9.54 10.58 -15.81
N MET A 117 -8.70 9.64 -16.24
CA MET A 117 -7.27 9.80 -16.23
C MET A 117 -6.80 10.33 -17.58
N ASP A 118 -6.10 11.47 -17.55
CA ASP A 118 -5.42 12.06 -18.69
C ASP A 118 -3.91 12.06 -18.43
N GLY A 119 -3.30 10.91 -18.72
CA GLY A 119 -1.90 10.66 -18.37
C GLY A 119 -1.65 10.71 -16.86
N GLU A 120 -0.83 11.67 -16.43
CA GLU A 120 -0.51 11.89 -15.00
C GLU A 120 -1.46 12.90 -14.32
N ARG A 121 -2.61 13.17 -14.92
CA ARG A 121 -3.58 14.10 -14.39
C ARG A 121 -4.94 13.45 -14.21
N ILE A 122 -5.68 13.98 -13.27
CA ILE A 122 -7.11 13.71 -13.10
C ILE A 122 -7.84 14.85 -13.77
N ARG A 123 -8.73 14.54 -14.72
CA ARG A 123 -9.62 15.52 -15.34
C ARG A 123 -11.01 15.36 -14.74
N LEU A 124 -11.64 16.46 -14.38
CA LEU A 124 -12.96 16.51 -13.74
C LEU A 124 -14.03 16.99 -14.73
N PHE A 125 -15.23 16.46 -14.57
CA PHE A 125 -16.40 16.88 -15.36
C PHE A 125 -17.67 16.91 -14.48
N PRO A 126 -18.50 17.96 -14.61
CA PRO A 126 -18.24 19.26 -15.24
C PRO A 126 -17.00 19.98 -14.68
N ILE A 127 -16.47 20.96 -15.43
CA ILE A 127 -15.37 21.79 -14.96
C ILE A 127 -15.87 22.58 -13.73
N PRO A 128 -15.14 22.58 -12.60
CA PRO A 128 -15.55 23.30 -11.41
C PRO A 128 -15.90 24.75 -11.70
N ASP A 129 -17.06 25.21 -11.27
CA ASP A 129 -17.46 26.60 -11.30
C ASP A 129 -17.28 27.29 -9.94
N LYS A 130 -17.75 28.52 -9.81
CA LYS A 130 -17.67 29.28 -8.55
C LYS A 130 -18.45 28.62 -7.41
N THR A 131 -19.46 27.79 -7.68
CA THR A 131 -20.23 27.10 -6.63
C THR A 131 -19.48 25.91 -6.08
N ALA A 132 -18.60 25.32 -6.88
CA ALA A 132 -17.71 24.21 -6.49
C ALA A 132 -16.33 24.69 -5.99
N GLU A 133 -16.04 26.00 -6.04
CA GLU A 133 -14.76 26.55 -5.59
C GLU A 133 -14.52 26.26 -4.10
N ASN A 134 -13.31 25.84 -3.77
CA ASN A 134 -12.88 25.40 -2.44
C ASN A 134 -13.59 24.13 -1.89
N MET A 135 -14.42 23.45 -2.69
CA MET A 135 -14.88 22.12 -2.29
C MET A 135 -13.69 21.15 -2.29
N GLN A 136 -13.67 20.23 -1.34
CA GLN A 136 -12.68 19.18 -1.26
C GLN A 136 -13.23 17.89 -1.88
N LEU A 137 -12.40 17.24 -2.68
CA LEU A 137 -12.56 15.85 -3.07
C LEU A 137 -11.53 15.00 -2.33
N ASP A 138 -11.96 13.85 -1.83
CA ASP A 138 -11.08 12.86 -1.22
C ASP A 138 -10.77 11.79 -2.28
N VAL A 139 -9.50 11.68 -2.65
CA VAL A 139 -9.00 10.65 -3.58
C VAL A 139 -8.54 9.47 -2.76
N HIS A 140 -9.28 8.39 -2.78
CA HIS A 140 -8.90 7.13 -2.13
C HIS A 140 -8.02 6.29 -3.06
N LEU A 141 -6.83 5.97 -2.61
CA LEU A 141 -5.85 5.27 -3.43
C LEU A 141 -5.00 4.26 -2.65
N LEU A 142 -4.43 3.31 -3.37
CA LEU A 142 -3.33 2.48 -2.90
C LEU A 142 -2.03 3.18 -3.26
N THR A 143 -1.31 3.67 -2.25
CA THR A 143 -0.04 4.37 -2.47
C THR A 143 1.03 3.46 -3.06
N ASN A 144 1.86 4.01 -3.95
CA ASN A 144 3.08 3.36 -4.43
C ASN A 144 4.28 3.60 -3.50
N ASN A 145 4.12 4.42 -2.48
CA ASN A 145 5.17 4.64 -1.49
C ASN A 145 5.30 3.44 -0.56
N TYR A 146 6.53 3.10 -0.20
CA TYR A 146 6.85 1.99 0.70
C TYR A 146 7.41 2.45 2.04
N ALA A 147 7.82 3.70 2.12
CA ALA A 147 8.35 4.33 3.31
C ALA A 147 7.86 5.77 3.46
N THR A 148 8.09 6.35 4.61
CA THR A 148 7.94 7.78 4.88
C THR A 148 9.22 8.33 5.49
N ASP A 149 9.55 9.58 5.18
CA ASP A 149 10.64 10.28 5.85
C ASP A 149 10.25 10.79 7.25
N CYS A 150 11.18 11.49 7.91
CA CYS A 150 10.94 12.08 9.25
C CYS A 150 9.87 13.19 9.26
N MET A 151 9.48 13.71 8.10
CA MET A 151 8.40 14.70 7.92
C MET A 151 7.07 14.04 7.55
N GLY A 152 7.03 12.72 7.39
CA GLY A 152 5.86 11.98 6.96
C GLY A 152 5.62 11.98 5.44
N VAL A 153 6.59 12.47 4.64
CA VAL A 153 6.49 12.45 3.18
C VAL A 153 6.77 11.05 2.64
N GLY A 154 5.89 10.56 1.76
CA GLY A 154 6.00 9.23 1.17
C GLY A 154 7.21 9.09 0.25
N LYS A 155 7.91 7.95 0.35
CA LYS A 155 9.10 7.59 -0.42
C LYS A 155 8.96 6.19 -1.03
N LEU A 156 9.62 5.99 -2.17
CA LEU A 156 9.67 4.68 -2.85
C LEU A 156 10.60 3.69 -2.13
N GLU A 157 11.59 4.18 -1.40
CA GLU A 157 12.54 3.36 -0.63
C GLU A 157 13.06 4.13 0.59
N MET A 158 13.61 3.42 1.56
CA MET A 158 14.28 4.00 2.71
C MET A 158 15.71 4.37 2.34
N GLU A 159 16.10 5.62 2.54
CA GLU A 159 17.42 6.18 2.19
C GLU A 159 18.13 6.76 3.40
N CYS A 160 17.39 7.43 4.29
CA CYS A 160 17.91 8.11 5.47
C CYS A 160 17.69 7.30 6.74
N GLU A 161 18.47 7.54 7.76
CA GLU A 161 18.39 6.84 9.06
C GLU A 161 17.00 6.90 9.68
N CYS A 162 16.32 8.05 9.56
CA CYS A 162 15.01 8.31 10.14
C CYS A 162 13.83 7.79 9.29
N ASP A 163 14.08 7.31 8.07
CA ASP A 163 13.02 6.76 7.23
C ASP A 163 12.35 5.57 7.89
N VAL A 164 11.04 5.49 7.72
CA VAL A 164 10.19 4.51 8.38
C VAL A 164 9.40 3.72 7.35
N PRO A 165 9.45 2.38 7.37
CA PRO A 165 8.66 1.58 6.44
C PRO A 165 7.17 1.75 6.69
N ILE A 166 6.36 1.75 5.61
CA ILE A 166 4.90 1.87 5.67
C ILE A 166 4.23 0.73 6.45
N ILE A 167 4.89 -0.44 6.54
CA ILE A 167 4.42 -1.57 7.33
C ILE A 167 4.22 -1.14 8.78
N PRO A 168 3.05 -1.43 9.39
CA PRO A 168 2.77 -1.08 10.78
C PRO A 168 3.86 -1.58 11.73
N ASN A 169 4.24 -0.75 12.71
CA ASN A 169 5.38 -1.02 13.59
C ASN A 169 5.37 -2.41 14.23
N LYS A 170 4.20 -2.90 14.64
CA LYS A 170 4.03 -4.23 15.25
C LYS A 170 4.42 -5.40 14.32
N HIS A 171 4.49 -5.14 13.01
CA HIS A 171 4.81 -6.14 12.00
C HIS A 171 6.18 -5.95 11.35
N ARG A 172 6.95 -4.90 11.66
CA ARG A 172 8.25 -4.62 11.03
C ARG A 172 9.30 -5.69 11.23
N GLN A 173 9.16 -6.52 12.25
CA GLN A 173 10.00 -7.69 12.46
C GLN A 173 10.01 -8.65 11.25
N ILE A 174 8.96 -8.62 10.43
CA ILE A 174 8.88 -9.42 9.20
C ILE A 174 10.00 -9.09 8.21
N LEU A 175 10.42 -7.81 8.14
CA LEU A 175 11.51 -7.36 7.28
C LEU A 175 12.83 -8.01 7.71
N ILE A 176 13.09 -8.04 9.02
CA ILE A 176 14.29 -8.65 9.59
C ILE A 176 14.33 -10.14 9.26
N TRP A 177 13.24 -10.88 9.55
CA TRP A 177 13.16 -12.30 9.24
C TRP A 177 13.32 -12.61 7.76
N ARG A 178 12.75 -11.77 6.89
CA ARG A 178 12.88 -11.92 5.44
C ARG A 178 14.32 -11.72 4.99
N VAL A 179 14.99 -10.68 5.46
CA VAL A 179 16.40 -10.42 5.11
C VAL A 179 17.31 -11.53 5.62
N CYS A 180 17.14 -11.98 6.88
CA CYS A 180 17.93 -13.08 7.43
C CYS A 180 17.71 -14.40 6.67
N ALA A 181 16.46 -14.70 6.26
CA ALA A 181 16.16 -15.86 5.44
C ALA A 181 16.86 -15.79 4.08
N ASP A 182 16.75 -14.64 3.38
CA ASP A 182 17.39 -14.43 2.07
C ASP A 182 18.93 -14.41 2.17
N TRP A 183 19.47 -13.87 3.27
CA TRP A 183 20.93 -13.88 3.51
C TRP A 183 21.49 -15.28 3.62
N ARG A 184 20.76 -16.13 4.35
CA ARG A 184 21.15 -17.53 4.62
C ARG A 184 20.61 -18.54 3.59
N ALA A 185 19.95 -18.09 2.53
CA ALA A 185 19.30 -18.98 1.56
C ALA A 185 20.25 -19.98 0.90
N ASN A 186 21.54 -19.61 0.78
CA ASN A 186 22.57 -20.50 0.22
C ASN A 186 23.21 -21.41 1.27
N ASP A 187 22.96 -21.16 2.55
CA ASP A 187 23.46 -21.97 3.63
C ASP A 187 22.41 -23.09 3.87
N ALA A 188 22.66 -24.29 3.44
CA ALA A 188 21.74 -25.43 3.66
C ALA A 188 21.70 -25.86 5.13
N ASP A 189 21.64 -24.93 6.06
CA ASP A 189 21.71 -25.16 7.49
C ASP A 189 20.33 -24.98 8.20
N ALA A 190 20.27 -25.40 9.45
CA ALA A 190 19.06 -25.28 10.28
C ALA A 190 18.66 -23.83 10.55
N LYS A 191 19.60 -22.87 10.45
CA LYS A 191 19.32 -21.44 10.67
C LYS A 191 18.52 -20.83 9.51
N SER A 192 18.80 -21.22 8.26
CA SER A 192 18.02 -20.82 7.09
C SER A 192 16.55 -21.22 7.26
N GLN A 193 16.29 -22.47 7.65
CA GLN A 193 14.93 -22.96 7.90
C GLN A 193 14.25 -22.26 9.08
N TYR A 194 15.02 -21.89 10.11
CA TYR A 194 14.51 -21.14 11.26
C TYR A 194 13.97 -19.77 10.83
N TYR A 195 14.77 -18.98 10.07
CA TYR A 195 14.37 -17.66 9.61
C TYR A 195 13.20 -17.71 8.62
N ASP A 196 13.17 -18.67 7.71
CA ASP A 196 12.04 -18.86 6.80
C ASP A 196 10.74 -19.17 7.55
N ARG A 197 10.80 -20.02 8.58
CA ARG A 197 9.65 -20.28 9.45
C ARG A 197 9.17 -19.02 10.16
N LYS A 198 10.09 -18.26 10.79
CA LYS A 198 9.79 -16.99 11.47
C LYS A 198 9.16 -15.97 10.53
N TYR A 199 9.69 -15.84 9.32
CA TYR A 199 9.11 -15.01 8.28
C TYR A 199 7.68 -15.43 7.96
N ARG A 200 7.42 -16.71 7.72
CA ARG A 200 6.08 -17.22 7.39
C ARG A 200 5.08 -17.01 8.53
N GLU A 201 5.50 -17.20 9.78
CA GLU A 201 4.66 -16.94 10.96
C GLU A 201 4.30 -15.44 11.06
N ALA A 202 5.29 -14.56 10.94
CA ALA A 202 5.08 -13.11 10.99
C ALA A 202 4.22 -12.63 9.80
N TYR A 203 4.43 -13.18 8.60
CA TYR A 203 3.64 -12.85 7.42
C TYR A 203 2.16 -13.25 7.58
N ARG A 204 1.88 -14.43 8.14
CA ARG A 204 0.52 -14.87 8.44
C ARG A 204 -0.15 -13.94 9.47
N ALA A 205 0.56 -13.56 10.53
CA ALA A 205 0.04 -12.63 11.51
C ALA A 205 -0.28 -11.26 10.90
N MET A 206 0.60 -10.74 10.04
CA MET A 206 0.37 -9.48 9.34
C MET A 206 -0.84 -9.57 8.38
N LYS A 207 -1.02 -10.69 7.69
CA LYS A 207 -2.21 -10.92 6.85
C LYS A 207 -3.51 -10.82 7.63
N VAL A 208 -3.58 -11.49 8.76
CA VAL A 208 -4.80 -11.47 9.62
C VAL A 208 -5.13 -10.05 10.07
N ASP A 209 -4.10 -9.25 10.35
CA ASP A 209 -4.27 -7.92 10.93
C ASP A 209 -4.45 -6.80 9.89
N CYS A 210 -3.89 -6.97 8.70
CA CYS A 210 -3.71 -5.87 7.73
C CYS A 210 -4.27 -6.13 6.34
N LEU A 211 -4.83 -7.32 6.06
CA LEU A 211 -5.57 -7.50 4.81
C LEU A 211 -6.95 -6.90 4.95
N GLN A 212 -7.37 -6.20 3.89
CA GLN A 212 -8.76 -5.84 3.76
C GLN A 212 -9.61 -7.10 3.64
N THR A 213 -10.59 -7.22 4.53
CA THR A 213 -11.83 -7.87 4.18
C THR A 213 -12.52 -6.94 3.18
N GLU A 214 -12.82 -7.42 1.99
CA GLU A 214 -13.48 -6.62 0.95
C GLU A 214 -14.84 -6.13 1.44
N ASP A 215 -14.84 -5.02 2.18
CA ASP A 215 -16.04 -4.22 2.38
C ASP A 215 -16.15 -3.28 1.16
N TYR A 216 -16.73 -3.78 0.08
CA TYR A 216 -17.26 -2.90 -0.95
C TYR A 216 -18.22 -1.92 -0.28
N PRO A 217 -18.08 -0.60 -0.51
CA PRO A 217 -19.08 0.33 -0.04
C PRO A 217 -20.42 -0.13 -0.64
N SER A 218 -21.34 -0.52 0.23
CA SER A 218 -22.68 -1.01 -0.09
C SER A 218 -23.54 0.12 -0.67
N GLY A 219 -23.24 0.50 -1.90
CA GLY A 219 -24.00 1.46 -2.70
C GLY A 219 -24.69 0.84 -3.91
N LEU A 220 -24.42 -0.43 -4.17
CA LEU A 220 -25.20 -1.24 -5.11
C LEU A 220 -26.16 -2.09 -4.29
N ASN A 221 -27.45 -1.71 -4.30
CA ASN A 221 -28.54 -2.60 -3.92
C ASN A 221 -28.54 -3.78 -4.90
N ILE A 222 -27.70 -4.76 -4.64
CA ILE A 222 -27.90 -6.10 -5.14
C ILE A 222 -28.54 -6.81 -3.95
N ASP A 223 -29.81 -7.17 -4.09
CA ASP A 223 -30.53 -8.08 -3.20
C ASP A 223 -29.83 -9.44 -3.20
N ASP A 224 -28.72 -9.54 -2.49
CA ASP A 224 -28.09 -10.83 -2.22
C ASP A 224 -27.39 -10.78 -0.87
N THR A 225 -27.77 -11.69 -0.03
CA THR A 225 -27.17 -11.99 1.26
C THR A 225 -25.64 -12.03 1.14
N PRO A 226 -24.89 -11.37 2.04
CA PRO A 226 -23.42 -11.39 1.98
C PRO A 226 -22.95 -12.83 2.16
N ILE A 227 -22.44 -13.41 1.08
CA ILE A 227 -21.74 -14.68 1.14
C ILE A 227 -20.42 -14.40 1.87
N SER A 228 -20.33 -14.85 3.11
CA SER A 228 -19.13 -14.72 3.91
C SER A 228 -17.97 -15.43 3.21
N TYR A 229 -16.78 -14.83 3.21
CA TYR A 229 -15.54 -15.45 2.70
C TYR A 229 -15.31 -16.86 3.29
N LYS A 230 -15.82 -17.10 4.52
CA LYS A 230 -15.85 -18.43 5.14
C LYS A 230 -16.73 -19.42 4.36
N ASP A 231 -17.81 -18.95 3.78
CA ASP A 231 -18.77 -19.82 3.05
C ASP A 231 -18.20 -20.17 1.67
N ILE A 232 -17.48 -19.25 1.03
CA ILE A 232 -16.78 -19.51 -0.24
C ILE A 232 -15.65 -20.53 -0.03
N MET A 233 -14.87 -20.41 1.04
CA MET A 233 -13.80 -21.36 1.35
C MET A 233 -14.36 -22.74 1.74
N LEU A 234 -15.47 -22.78 2.46
CA LEU A 234 -16.15 -24.06 2.80
C LEU A 234 -16.71 -24.77 1.56
N ASP A 235 -17.21 -24.06 0.58
CA ASP A 235 -17.72 -24.64 -0.68
C ASP A 235 -16.59 -25.13 -1.60
N ILE A 236 -15.46 -24.42 -1.68
CA ILE A 236 -14.27 -24.85 -2.43
C ILE A 236 -13.69 -26.15 -1.84
N PHE A 237 -13.68 -26.28 -0.50
CA PHE A 237 -13.19 -27.51 0.15
C PHE A 237 -14.19 -28.66 0.11
N LYS A 238 -15.50 -28.40 -0.02
CA LYS A 238 -16.54 -29.44 -0.09
C LYS A 238 -16.82 -29.95 -1.50
N ASN A 239 -16.48 -29.17 -2.54
CA ASN A 239 -16.82 -29.58 -3.91
C ASN A 239 -15.84 -29.04 -4.97
N PRO A 240 -14.63 -29.64 -5.13
CA PRO A 240 -13.62 -29.13 -6.03
C PRO A 240 -13.93 -29.26 -7.54
N TYR A 241 -15.11 -29.78 -7.93
CA TYR A 241 -15.45 -30.12 -9.31
C TYR A 241 -16.62 -29.34 -9.93
N THR A 242 -17.15 -28.30 -9.31
CA THR A 242 -18.33 -27.57 -9.83
C THR A 242 -18.04 -26.23 -10.50
N ILE A 243 -16.88 -26.06 -11.14
CA ILE A 243 -16.73 -24.93 -12.10
C ILE A 243 -17.18 -25.45 -13.49
N ARG A 244 -18.48 -25.50 -13.72
CA ARG A 244 -19.04 -25.58 -15.06
C ARG A 244 -19.21 -24.17 -15.62
N ARG A 245 -18.36 -23.83 -16.62
CA ARG A 245 -18.61 -22.68 -17.52
C ARG A 245 -19.99 -22.80 -18.12
N LYS A 246 -20.83 -21.79 -17.92
CA LYS A 246 -21.99 -21.57 -18.80
C LYS A 246 -21.51 -20.80 -20.01
N SER A 247 -21.69 -21.42 -21.16
CA SER A 247 -21.57 -20.84 -22.50
C SER A 247 -22.62 -19.77 -22.74
#